data_f94190828425d6bb845d868bc4598b19
#
_entry.id   f94190828425d6bb845d868bc4598b19
#
_cell.length_a   1.000
_cell.length_b   1.000
_cell.length_c   1.000
_cell.angle_alpha   90.00
_cell.angle_beta   90.00
_cell.angle_gamma   90.00
#
_symmetry.space_group_name_H-M   'P 1'
#
loop_
_entity.id
_entity.type
_entity.pdbx_description
1 polymer ?
#
loop_
_entity_poly.entity_id
_entity_poly.type
_entity_poly.pdbx_seq_one_letter_code
_entity_poly.pdbx_strand_id
1 'polypeptide(L)'
;LSDCPDLGPILCVLASYCEQTTTIINAQRLRMKESDRIEAMEVELKKWNVDIQTTFDTITIHGKNGYALDDIPIIDSHNDHRIVMAMCVFGLCANTPCIIENAQAITKSYPDFFEDIQRIGGKVEIL
;
A
#
# COMPACT_ATOMS: atom_id res chain seq x y z
N LEU A 1 1.95 -7.12 -15.45
CA LEU A 1 1.07 -7.28 -14.29
C LEU A 1 -0.28 -7.90 -14.61
N SER A 2 -0.69 -7.88 -15.89
CA SER A 2 -2.02 -8.35 -16.27
C SER A 2 -2.33 -9.79 -15.81
N ASP A 3 -1.31 -10.66 -15.66
CA ASP A 3 -1.49 -12.03 -15.21
C ASP A 3 -1.70 -12.17 -13.71
N CYS A 4 -1.20 -11.23 -12.91
CA CYS A 4 -1.23 -11.25 -11.45
C CYS A 4 -1.62 -9.90 -10.88
N PRO A 5 -2.83 -9.39 -11.16
CA PRO A 5 -3.21 -8.03 -10.77
C PRO A 5 -3.27 -7.82 -9.26
N ASP A 6 -3.57 -8.87 -8.48
CA ASP A 6 -3.66 -8.76 -7.03
C ASP A 6 -2.31 -8.46 -6.37
N LEU A 7 -1.20 -8.66 -7.07
CA LEU A 7 0.12 -8.28 -6.59
C LEU A 7 0.41 -6.78 -6.72
N GLY A 8 -0.43 -6.03 -7.45
CA GLY A 8 -0.18 -4.63 -7.74
C GLY A 8 0.15 -3.79 -6.51
N PRO A 9 -0.72 -3.74 -5.50
CA PRO A 9 -0.47 -2.90 -4.33
C PRO A 9 0.83 -3.24 -3.59
N ILE A 10 1.10 -4.52 -3.35
CA ILE A 10 2.33 -4.89 -2.62
C ILE A 10 3.59 -4.64 -3.46
N LEU A 11 3.51 -4.78 -4.78
CA LEU A 11 4.63 -4.43 -5.66
C LEU A 11 4.93 -2.93 -5.62
N CYS A 12 3.91 -2.08 -5.47
CA CYS A 12 4.12 -0.65 -5.28
C CYS A 12 4.88 -0.37 -3.98
N VAL A 13 4.54 -1.08 -2.90
CA VAL A 13 5.27 -0.95 -1.63
C VAL A 13 6.72 -1.37 -1.80
N LEU A 14 6.96 -2.53 -2.41
CA LEU A 14 8.32 -3.01 -2.66
C LEU A 14 9.11 -2.01 -3.49
N ALA A 15 8.53 -1.49 -4.57
CA ALA A 15 9.16 -0.51 -5.43
C ALA A 15 9.53 0.78 -4.69
N SER A 16 8.71 1.18 -3.70
CA SER A 16 8.96 2.37 -2.91
C SER A 16 10.25 2.28 -2.10
N TYR A 17 10.67 1.07 -1.73
CA TYR A 17 11.90 0.83 -0.96
C TYR A 17 13.08 0.41 -1.82
N CYS A 18 12.92 0.32 -3.14
CA CYS A 18 14.02 0.11 -4.07
C CYS A 18 14.60 1.45 -4.49
N GLU A 19 15.90 1.63 -4.37
CA GLU A 19 16.56 2.90 -4.68
C GLU A 19 16.67 3.18 -6.19
N GLN A 20 15.89 2.49 -6.99
CA GLN A 20 15.84 2.62 -8.45
C GLN A 20 14.43 2.98 -8.87
N THR A 21 14.30 3.37 -10.14
CA THR A 21 13.00 3.60 -10.75
C THR A 21 12.39 2.27 -11.17
N THR A 22 11.15 2.04 -10.73
CA THR A 22 10.38 0.85 -11.12
C THR A 22 9.14 1.31 -11.89
N THR A 23 8.90 0.71 -13.05
CA THR A 23 7.67 0.94 -13.81
C THR A 23 6.88 -0.36 -13.89
N ILE A 24 5.65 -0.35 -13.39
CA ILE A 24 4.72 -1.46 -13.50
C ILE A 24 3.85 -1.19 -14.71
N ILE A 25 3.85 -2.09 -15.66
CA ILE A 25 3.10 -1.96 -16.92
C ILE A 25 1.93 -2.93 -16.94
N ASN A 26 0.99 -2.72 -17.84
CA ASN A 26 -0.19 -3.56 -18.02
C ASN A 26 -0.99 -3.68 -16.72
N ALA A 27 -1.16 -2.56 -16.02
CA ALA A 27 -1.81 -2.51 -14.72
C ALA A 27 -3.29 -2.11 -14.81
N GLN A 28 -3.86 -2.03 -16.00
CA GLN A 28 -5.23 -1.53 -16.21
C GLN A 28 -6.29 -2.34 -15.44
N ARG A 29 -6.06 -3.62 -15.18
CA ARG A 29 -7.01 -4.45 -14.42
C ARG A 29 -7.17 -3.99 -12.97
N LEU A 30 -6.18 -3.28 -12.43
CA LEU A 30 -6.27 -2.71 -11.08
C LEU A 30 -7.35 -1.62 -10.97
N ARG A 31 -7.73 -1.00 -12.10
CA ARG A 31 -8.77 0.04 -12.10
C ARG A 31 -10.16 -0.49 -11.77
N MET A 32 -10.37 -1.79 -11.94
CA MET A 32 -11.69 -2.43 -11.84
C MET A 32 -11.69 -3.53 -10.76
N LYS A 33 -11.14 -3.24 -9.60
CA LYS A 33 -11.15 -4.13 -8.44
C LYS A 33 -12.12 -3.58 -7.38
N GLU A 34 -11.99 -4.00 -6.12
CA GLU A 34 -12.81 -3.49 -5.02
C GLU A 34 -12.68 -1.97 -4.87
N SER A 35 -11.57 -1.43 -5.33
CA SER A 35 -11.34 0.01 -5.53
C SER A 35 -10.59 0.18 -6.84
N ASP A 36 -10.40 1.44 -7.29
CA ASP A 36 -9.40 1.74 -8.29
C ASP A 36 -8.03 1.70 -7.59
N ARG A 37 -7.36 0.56 -7.67
CA ARG A 37 -6.13 0.32 -6.91
C ARG A 37 -4.95 1.16 -7.39
N ILE A 38 -4.94 1.59 -8.66
CA ILE A 38 -3.91 2.51 -9.14
C ILE A 38 -4.09 3.87 -8.47
N GLU A 39 -5.30 4.41 -8.51
CA GLU A 39 -5.60 5.68 -7.86
C GLU A 39 -5.36 5.62 -6.36
N ALA A 40 -5.84 4.56 -5.70
CA ALA A 40 -5.68 4.38 -4.26
C ALA A 40 -4.21 4.37 -3.85
N MET A 41 -3.38 3.59 -4.54
CA MET A 41 -1.96 3.53 -4.22
C MET A 41 -1.26 4.86 -4.50
N GLU A 42 -1.61 5.55 -5.57
CA GLU A 42 -1.05 6.87 -5.85
C GLU A 42 -1.36 7.86 -4.74
N VAL A 43 -2.63 7.95 -4.34
CA VAL A 43 -3.07 8.87 -3.28
C VAL A 43 -2.40 8.54 -1.95
N GLU A 44 -2.43 7.27 -1.55
CA GLU A 44 -1.94 6.89 -0.23
C GLU A 44 -0.42 6.92 -0.13
N LEU A 45 0.30 6.50 -1.17
CA LEU A 45 1.76 6.58 -1.16
C LEU A 45 2.26 8.03 -1.19
N LYS A 46 1.55 8.95 -1.82
CA LYS A 46 1.91 10.37 -1.77
C LYS A 46 1.84 10.93 -0.36
N LYS A 47 0.99 10.40 0.51
CA LYS A 47 0.95 10.80 1.93
C LYS A 47 2.25 10.46 2.65
N TRP A 48 2.98 9.45 2.17
CA TRP A 48 4.29 9.07 2.66
C TRP A 48 5.45 9.77 1.92
N ASN A 49 5.15 10.71 1.04
CA ASN A 49 6.13 11.40 0.18
C ASN A 49 6.83 10.46 -0.80
N VAL A 50 6.17 9.39 -1.21
CA VAL A 50 6.68 8.53 -2.29
C VAL A 50 6.55 9.27 -3.62
N ASP A 51 7.61 9.22 -4.42
CA ASP A 51 7.59 9.77 -5.77
C ASP A 51 6.93 8.75 -6.71
N ILE A 52 5.64 8.90 -6.93
CA ILE A 52 4.82 8.01 -7.74
C ILE A 52 4.07 8.80 -8.81
N GLN A 53 4.06 8.27 -10.02
CA GLN A 53 3.34 8.81 -11.16
C GLN A 53 2.59 7.68 -11.84
N THR A 54 1.36 7.94 -12.25
CA THR A 54 0.54 6.90 -12.88
C THR A 54 -0.05 7.39 -14.20
N THR A 55 -0.32 6.43 -15.07
CA THR A 55 -1.17 6.59 -16.24
C THR A 55 -2.36 5.63 -16.09
N PHE A 56 -3.18 5.50 -17.13
CA PHE A 56 -4.31 4.57 -17.06
C PHE A 56 -3.87 3.13 -16.75
N ASP A 57 -2.72 2.70 -17.28
CA ASP A 57 -2.27 1.32 -17.20
C ASP A 57 -0.83 1.14 -16.70
N THR A 58 -0.20 2.21 -16.20
CA THR A 58 1.17 2.13 -15.69
C THR A 58 1.31 2.82 -14.34
N ILE A 59 2.28 2.35 -13.55
CA ILE A 59 2.68 2.96 -12.29
C ILE A 59 4.20 3.09 -12.30
N THR A 60 4.71 4.31 -12.12
CA THR A 60 6.16 4.56 -12.05
C THR A 60 6.50 5.08 -10.66
N ILE A 61 7.41 4.42 -9.99
CA ILE A 61 7.85 4.77 -8.64
C ILE A 61 9.36 4.97 -8.63
N HIS A 62 9.79 6.13 -8.13
CA HIS A 62 11.18 6.40 -7.84
C HIS A 62 11.39 6.15 -6.34
N GLY A 63 11.89 4.97 -6.01
CA GLY A 63 12.04 4.55 -4.62
C GLY A 63 13.23 5.18 -3.92
N LYS A 64 13.25 5.05 -2.59
CA LYS A 64 14.37 5.47 -1.76
C LYS A 64 14.48 4.58 -0.53
N ASN A 65 15.56 4.73 0.21
CA ASN A 65 15.94 3.82 1.29
C ASN A 65 15.06 3.93 2.54
N GLY A 66 14.31 5.00 2.71
CA GLY A 66 13.46 5.13 3.90
C GLY A 66 12.48 6.26 3.80
N TYR A 67 11.43 6.16 4.60
CA TYR A 67 10.34 7.13 4.64
C TYR A 67 10.03 7.49 6.08
N ALA A 68 10.57 8.59 6.57
CA ALA A 68 10.26 9.12 7.89
C ALA A 68 9.44 10.40 7.73
N LEU A 69 8.36 10.50 8.51
CA LEU A 69 7.50 11.67 8.49
C LEU A 69 7.44 12.31 9.89
N ASP A 70 7.31 13.63 9.92
CA ASP A 70 7.15 14.36 11.19
C ASP A 70 5.74 14.14 11.78
N ASP A 71 4.74 14.04 10.92
CA ASP A 71 3.36 13.81 11.33
C ASP A 71 2.94 12.39 11.01
N ILE A 72 1.98 11.86 11.79
CA ILE A 72 1.41 10.54 11.57
C ILE A 72 0.47 10.60 10.37
N PRO A 73 0.75 9.89 9.26
CA PRO A 73 -0.15 9.91 8.12
C PRO A 73 -1.42 9.12 8.41
N ILE A 74 -2.54 9.63 7.91
CA ILE A 74 -3.83 8.97 7.98
C ILE A 74 -4.13 8.38 6.61
N ILE A 75 -4.12 7.05 6.54
CA ILE A 75 -4.27 6.28 5.31
C ILE A 75 -5.72 5.84 5.20
N ASP A 76 -6.30 6.02 4.03
CA ASP A 76 -7.63 5.48 3.72
C ASP A 76 -7.48 4.11 3.06
N SER A 77 -8.21 3.13 3.56
CA SER A 77 -8.21 1.78 2.99
C SER A 77 -8.93 1.70 1.63
N HIS A 78 -9.69 2.73 1.25
CA HIS A 78 -10.57 2.69 0.08
C HIS A 78 -11.54 1.49 0.11
N ASN A 79 -11.84 1.00 1.32
CA ASN A 79 -12.67 -0.18 1.56
C ASN A 79 -12.17 -1.41 0.79
N ASP A 80 -10.86 -1.51 0.63
CA ASP A 80 -10.20 -2.55 -0.15
C ASP A 80 -9.14 -3.25 0.70
N HIS A 81 -9.33 -4.56 0.90
CA HIS A 81 -8.44 -5.37 1.75
C HIS A 81 -6.98 -5.38 1.25
N ARG A 82 -6.76 -5.31 -0.07
CA ARG A 82 -5.39 -5.28 -0.62
C ARG A 82 -4.68 -3.99 -0.29
N ILE A 83 -5.41 -2.88 -0.23
CA ILE A 83 -4.86 -1.59 0.17
C ILE A 83 -4.51 -1.61 1.67
N VAL A 84 -5.38 -2.17 2.51
CA VAL A 84 -5.09 -2.33 3.95
C VAL A 84 -3.78 -3.09 4.15
N MET A 85 -3.64 -4.25 3.52
CA MET A 85 -2.45 -5.09 3.67
C MET A 85 -1.19 -4.37 3.19
N ALA A 86 -1.24 -3.78 2.00
CA ALA A 86 -0.09 -3.10 1.41
C ALA A 86 0.38 -1.93 2.27
N MET A 87 -0.55 -1.09 2.73
CA MET A 87 -0.20 0.08 3.52
C MET A 87 0.23 -0.27 4.94
N CYS A 88 -0.28 -1.37 5.51
CA CYS A 88 0.23 -1.90 6.77
C CYS A 88 1.71 -2.31 6.64
N VAL A 89 2.04 -3.06 5.59
CA VAL A 89 3.42 -3.47 5.33
C VAL A 89 4.31 -2.24 5.10
N PHE A 90 3.82 -1.24 4.37
CA PHE A 90 4.57 0.00 4.16
C PHE A 90 4.94 0.67 5.50
N GLY A 91 3.96 0.82 6.39
CA GLY A 91 4.19 1.43 7.70
C GLY A 91 5.17 0.64 8.56
N LEU A 92 5.08 -0.68 8.53
CA LEU A 92 6.02 -1.54 9.26
C LEU A 92 7.45 -1.36 8.74
N CYS A 93 7.63 -1.30 7.42
CA CYS A 93 8.96 -1.11 6.81
C CYS A 93 9.50 0.30 7.06
N ALA A 94 8.62 1.30 7.10
CA ALA A 94 9.00 2.68 7.40
C ALA A 94 9.42 2.88 8.85
N ASN A 95 9.04 1.96 9.72
CA ASN A 95 9.23 2.07 11.18
C ASN A 95 8.70 3.40 11.73
N THR A 96 7.60 3.86 11.16
CA THR A 96 6.93 5.10 11.51
C THR A 96 5.44 4.78 11.70
N PRO A 97 4.81 5.23 12.79
CA PRO A 97 3.39 4.95 13.00
C PRO A 97 2.54 5.53 11.89
N CYS A 98 1.47 4.84 11.53
CA CYS A 98 0.42 5.37 10.67
C CYS A 98 -0.94 4.90 11.18
N ILE A 99 -1.98 5.61 10.77
CA ILE A 99 -3.35 5.25 11.07
C ILE A 99 -4.00 4.81 9.76
N ILE A 100 -4.61 3.63 9.77
CA ILE A 100 -5.36 3.14 8.61
C ILE A 100 -6.85 3.19 8.94
N GLU A 101 -7.58 4.07 8.27
CA GLU A 101 -9.03 4.17 8.44
C GLU A 101 -9.74 3.10 7.63
N ASN A 102 -10.90 2.66 8.13
CA ASN A 102 -11.71 1.61 7.51
C ASN A 102 -10.92 0.30 7.31
N ALA A 103 -10.05 -0.02 8.26
CA ALA A 103 -9.22 -1.23 8.19
C ALA A 103 -10.05 -2.52 8.30
N GLN A 104 -11.30 -2.44 8.73
CA GLN A 104 -12.20 -3.59 8.74
C GLN A 104 -12.42 -4.21 7.36
N ALA A 105 -12.08 -3.50 6.28
CA ALA A 105 -12.09 -4.07 4.94
C ALA A 105 -11.27 -5.36 4.83
N ILE A 106 -10.28 -5.55 5.72
CA ILE A 106 -9.46 -6.76 5.78
C ILE A 106 -10.28 -8.02 6.04
N THR A 107 -11.42 -7.90 6.72
CA THR A 107 -12.28 -9.05 7.03
C THR A 107 -12.87 -9.71 5.80
N LYS A 108 -12.84 -9.05 4.65
CA LYS A 108 -13.33 -9.59 3.38
C LYS A 108 -12.54 -10.81 2.90
N SER A 109 -11.25 -10.90 3.25
CA SER A 109 -10.40 -11.98 2.74
C SER A 109 -9.40 -12.51 3.76
N TYR A 110 -8.99 -11.70 4.74
CA TYR A 110 -7.97 -12.10 5.71
C TYR A 110 -8.32 -11.53 7.09
N PRO A 111 -9.36 -12.05 7.76
CA PRO A 111 -9.83 -11.49 9.03
C PRO A 111 -8.78 -11.52 10.15
N ASP A 112 -7.83 -12.45 10.12
CA ASP A 112 -6.79 -12.59 11.15
C ASP A 112 -5.49 -11.84 10.80
N PHE A 113 -5.49 -10.99 9.77
CA PHE A 113 -4.29 -10.34 9.27
C PHE A 113 -3.54 -9.58 10.38
N PHE A 114 -4.23 -8.74 11.14
CA PHE A 114 -3.58 -7.95 12.19
C PHE A 114 -3.08 -8.80 13.35
N GLU A 115 -3.79 -9.89 13.68
CA GLU A 115 -3.31 -10.84 14.69
C GLU A 115 -2.02 -11.50 14.23
N ASP A 116 -1.95 -11.91 12.96
CA ASP A 116 -0.75 -12.53 12.40
C ASP A 116 0.41 -11.55 12.33
N ILE A 117 0.16 -10.28 12.00
CA ILE A 117 1.18 -9.22 12.03
C ILE A 117 1.74 -9.07 13.46
N GLN A 118 0.90 -9.10 14.49
CA GLN A 118 1.34 -9.02 15.87
C GLN A 118 2.19 -10.24 16.26
N ARG A 119 1.83 -11.43 15.79
CA ARG A 119 2.59 -12.66 16.06
C ARG A 119 4.01 -12.62 15.53
N ILE A 120 4.24 -11.95 14.41
CA ILE A 120 5.57 -11.82 13.82
C ILE A 120 6.32 -10.57 14.30
N GLY A 121 5.79 -9.87 15.31
CA GLY A 121 6.47 -8.75 15.97
C GLY A 121 6.01 -7.36 15.60
N GLY A 122 4.99 -7.22 14.75
CA GLY A 122 4.41 -5.92 14.43
C GLY A 122 3.60 -5.38 15.62
N LYS A 123 3.54 -4.05 15.74
CA LYS A 123 2.76 -3.39 16.79
C LYS A 123 1.48 -2.82 16.16
N VAL A 124 0.34 -3.34 16.57
CA VAL A 124 -0.97 -2.95 16.05
C VAL A 124 -1.89 -2.61 17.22
N GLU A 125 -2.55 -1.46 17.13
CA GLU A 125 -3.60 -1.06 18.08
C GLU A 125 -4.89 -0.82 17.32
N ILE A 126 -6.00 -1.29 17.86
CA ILE A 126 -7.33 -1.03 17.32
C ILE A 126 -7.94 0.10 18.15
N LEU A 127 -8.25 1.19 17.48
CA LEU A 127 -8.78 2.40 18.11
C LEU A 127 -10.31 2.45 18.07
#